data_2aada62a3cf601ad217090c0f6fadd50
#
_entry.id   2aada62a3cf601ad217090c0f6fadd50
#
_cell.length_a   1.000
_cell.length_b   1.000
_cell.length_c   1.000
_cell.angle_alpha   90.00
_cell.angle_beta   90.00
_cell.angle_gamma   90.00
#
_symmetry.space_group_name_H-M   'P 1'
#
loop_
_entity.id
_entity.type
_entity.pdbx_description
1 polymer ?
#
loop_
_entity_poly.entity_id
_entity_poly.type
_entity_poly.pdbx_seq_one_letter_code
_entity_poly.pdbx_strand_id
1 'polypeptide(L)'
;MPLSNPLELFDRNSGAKFLMSAPKPKQREVRSGSRLCENLTDAMIPLLNCGGMMKGFVQGADRQQTTLLPECLDDWVDESNPVRAVDVFVDALELRELGFDGVNPAATGRPAYHPSAMLKLYIYGYLNRVQSSRRLEREAGRNLEVMWLTGRLVPDHKTIADFRKDNGPAIKKVCAQFVALCRKMGLLAKASVAIDGSKFKAVNSRDNNFTKGKMERRLAQIEESVARYLSQLDTADRQTAAGEVPSEELVARTTRLKEKLIKLEEEVKRLKAIEKEMLAAPDQQVSFTDPDSRSMATSGHGSGMVGYNVQAAVDTTNHLIVAHEVTNVGTDKSHLANMANQAKAALEAENLEAFADRGYFKGEEILACEEAGITVTLPKPQTSGAKSEGRFGKQDFRYVAEEDIYVCPAGETLIHRFGPAPLLE
;
A
#
# COMPACT_ATOMS: atom_id res chain seq x y z
N MET A 1 -7.85 -4.08 -39.25
CA MET A 1 -7.05 -3.31 -38.24
C MET A 1 -6.89 -4.24 -37.06
N PRO A 2 -5.68 -4.62 -36.65
CA PRO A 2 -5.50 -5.53 -35.51
C PRO A 2 -5.69 -4.75 -34.20
N LEU A 3 -6.46 -5.34 -33.29
CA LEU A 3 -6.70 -4.86 -31.94
C LEU A 3 -5.39 -4.91 -31.16
N SER A 4 -4.97 -3.76 -30.66
CA SER A 4 -3.82 -3.59 -29.80
C SER A 4 -3.99 -4.38 -28.50
N ASN A 5 -2.96 -5.13 -28.17
CA ASN A 5 -2.84 -6.04 -27.04
C ASN A 5 -3.01 -5.27 -25.70
N PRO A 6 -3.97 -5.60 -24.83
CA PRO A 6 -4.16 -4.89 -23.55
C PRO A 6 -3.00 -5.06 -22.55
N LEU A 7 -2.00 -5.89 -22.86
CA LEU A 7 -0.86 -6.19 -21.97
C LEU A 7 0.29 -5.18 -22.02
N GLU A 8 0.26 -4.19 -22.93
CA GLU A 8 1.31 -3.16 -23.00
C GLU A 8 1.17 -2.03 -21.95
N LEU A 9 0.08 -2.02 -21.17
CA LEU A 9 -0.17 -0.99 -20.14
C LEU A 9 0.51 -1.24 -18.79
N PHE A 10 1.20 -2.37 -18.62
CA PHE A 10 1.96 -2.67 -17.40
C PHE A 10 3.47 -2.58 -17.64
N ASP A 11 3.98 -1.36 -17.77
CA ASP A 11 5.42 -1.10 -17.78
C ASP A 11 5.99 -1.30 -16.37
N ARG A 12 6.98 -2.20 -16.25
CA ARG A 12 7.61 -2.70 -15.02
C ARG A 12 8.44 -1.68 -14.23
N ASN A 13 8.61 -0.46 -14.73
CA ASN A 13 9.52 0.54 -14.14
C ASN A 13 8.83 1.76 -13.51
N SER A 14 7.53 1.88 -13.59
CA SER A 14 6.81 2.94 -12.89
C SER A 14 6.33 2.42 -11.54
N GLY A 15 7.10 2.67 -10.49
CA GLY A 15 6.61 2.51 -9.13
C GLY A 15 5.25 3.19 -9.00
N ALA A 16 4.25 2.44 -8.57
CA ALA A 16 2.83 2.71 -8.53
C ALA A 16 2.48 4.21 -8.38
N LYS A 17 2.46 4.92 -9.50
CA LYS A 17 1.83 6.22 -9.63
C LYS A 17 0.43 6.01 -10.17
N PHE A 18 -0.44 5.45 -9.37
CA PHE A 18 -1.87 5.58 -9.60
C PHE A 18 -2.26 7.04 -9.38
N LEU A 19 -2.17 7.79 -10.43
CA LEU A 19 -2.60 9.17 -10.51
C LEU A 19 -3.75 9.24 -11.49
N MET A 20 -4.96 9.44 -10.97
CA MET A 20 -5.98 10.09 -11.77
C MET A 20 -5.41 11.43 -12.26
N SER A 21 -4.95 11.48 -13.50
CA SER A 21 -4.75 12.75 -14.17
C SER A 21 -6.11 13.27 -14.59
N ALA A 22 -6.70 14.10 -13.74
CA ALA A 22 -7.80 14.94 -14.18
C ALA A 22 -7.32 15.77 -15.39
N PRO A 23 -8.11 15.88 -16.45
CA PRO A 23 -7.75 16.73 -17.58
C PRO A 23 -7.55 18.15 -17.06
N LYS A 24 -6.44 18.79 -17.44
CA LYS A 24 -6.18 20.20 -17.13
C LYS A 24 -7.39 21.01 -17.61
N PRO A 25 -8.01 21.83 -16.77
CA PRO A 25 -9.08 22.71 -17.23
C PRO A 25 -8.49 23.69 -18.25
N LYS A 26 -9.07 23.72 -19.45
CA LYS A 26 -8.85 24.80 -20.41
C LYS A 26 -9.26 26.07 -19.70
N GLN A 27 -8.36 27.04 -19.65
CA GLN A 27 -8.68 28.39 -19.24
C GLN A 27 -9.84 28.88 -20.10
N ARG A 28 -11.01 28.97 -19.51
CA ARG A 28 -12.15 29.67 -20.08
C ARG A 28 -11.99 31.14 -19.71
N GLU A 29 -11.90 32.01 -20.72
CA GLU A 29 -12.07 33.43 -20.53
C GLU A 29 -13.38 33.71 -19.78
N VAL A 30 -13.24 34.32 -18.64
CA VAL A 30 -14.38 34.83 -17.87
C VAL A 30 -14.97 35.98 -18.67
N ARG A 31 -16.03 35.73 -19.42
CA ARG A 31 -16.93 36.79 -19.87
C ARG A 31 -17.80 37.18 -18.70
N SER A 32 -17.49 38.32 -18.12
CA SER A 32 -18.35 39.03 -17.21
C SER A 32 -19.70 39.29 -17.87
N GLY A 33 -20.77 38.78 -17.30
CA GLY A 33 -22.11 38.98 -17.80
C GLY A 33 -23.15 38.86 -16.69
N SER A 34 -23.30 39.85 -15.89
CA SER A 34 -24.59 40.14 -15.29
C SER A 34 -24.88 41.65 -15.34
N ARG A 35 -25.75 42.02 -16.26
CA ARG A 35 -26.22 43.41 -16.50
C ARG A 35 -27.15 43.95 -15.39
N LEU A 36 -27.12 43.47 -14.18
CA LEU A 36 -27.97 43.91 -13.06
C LEU A 36 -27.22 44.69 -11.98
N CYS A 37 -25.89 44.80 -12.05
CA CYS A 37 -25.10 45.61 -11.11
C CYS A 37 -24.67 46.98 -11.66
N GLU A 38 -24.88 47.27 -12.94
CA GLU A 38 -24.40 48.54 -13.54
C GLU A 38 -25.21 49.78 -13.16
N ASN A 39 -26.40 49.65 -12.57
CA ASN A 39 -27.27 50.79 -12.26
C ASN A 39 -27.22 51.27 -10.80
N LEU A 40 -26.40 50.72 -9.94
CA LEU A 40 -26.29 51.13 -8.53
C LEU A 40 -24.93 51.75 -8.15
N THR A 41 -23.96 51.75 -9.06
CA THR A 41 -22.59 52.21 -8.78
C THR A 41 -22.33 53.69 -9.13
N ASP A 42 -23.22 54.36 -9.85
CA ASP A 42 -22.97 55.74 -10.29
C ASP A 42 -23.45 56.84 -9.33
N ALA A 43 -24.08 56.50 -8.21
CA ALA A 43 -24.70 57.52 -7.37
C ALA A 43 -24.03 57.81 -6.01
N MET A 44 -23.11 57.03 -5.51
CA MET A 44 -22.57 57.22 -4.14
C MET A 44 -21.14 56.79 -3.88
N ILE A 45 -20.14 57.14 -4.70
CA ILE A 45 -18.75 57.10 -4.26
C ILE A 45 -17.94 58.25 -4.87
N PRO A 46 -17.84 59.40 -4.19
CA PRO A 46 -16.61 60.16 -4.25
C PRO A 46 -15.86 60.03 -2.92
N LEU A 47 -14.58 59.87 -2.99
CA LEU A 47 -13.59 59.96 -1.92
C LEU A 47 -13.28 58.66 -1.14
N LEU A 48 -12.32 57.94 -1.68
CA LEU A 48 -11.14 57.43 -0.94
C LEU A 48 -10.30 56.58 -1.89
N ASN A 49 -9.57 57.23 -2.79
CA ASN A 49 -8.56 56.54 -3.58
C ASN A 49 -7.23 57.28 -3.41
N CYS A 50 -6.47 56.90 -2.40
CA CYS A 50 -5.05 57.26 -2.23
C CYS A 50 -4.18 56.00 -2.15
N GLY A 51 -4.32 55.08 -3.11
CA GLY A 51 -3.39 54.00 -3.33
C GLY A 51 -2.81 54.11 -4.75
N GLY A 52 -1.52 54.36 -4.87
CA GLY A 52 -0.85 54.51 -6.16
C GLY A 52 -1.08 53.32 -7.07
N MET A 53 -1.81 53.53 -8.17
CA MET A 53 -2.09 52.56 -9.22
C MET A 53 -0.78 52.08 -9.85
N MET A 54 -0.34 50.85 -9.60
CA MET A 54 0.61 50.18 -10.46
C MET A 54 -0.09 49.82 -11.77
N LYS A 55 0.13 50.64 -12.81
CA LYS A 55 -0.45 50.43 -14.14
C LYS A 55 0.05 49.08 -14.70
N GLY A 56 -0.87 48.19 -15.03
CA GLY A 56 -0.59 46.95 -15.76
C GLY A 56 -0.76 45.65 -14.98
N PHE A 57 -1.13 45.68 -13.70
CA PHE A 57 -1.39 44.48 -12.92
C PHE A 57 -2.82 44.46 -12.36
N VAL A 58 -3.39 43.26 -12.25
CA VAL A 58 -4.66 43.05 -11.54
C VAL A 58 -4.41 43.25 -10.06
N GLN A 59 -5.14 44.16 -9.43
CA GLN A 59 -5.02 44.45 -8.00
C GLN A 59 -5.91 43.51 -7.19
N GLY A 60 -5.39 42.97 -6.09
CA GLY A 60 -6.17 42.24 -5.10
C GLY A 60 -6.94 43.19 -4.16
N ALA A 61 -7.92 42.65 -3.44
CA ALA A 61 -8.66 43.39 -2.43
C ALA A 61 -7.72 43.84 -1.29
N ASP A 62 -8.00 44.99 -0.71
CA ASP A 62 -7.30 45.47 0.47
C ASP A 62 -7.57 44.53 1.68
N ARG A 63 -6.53 44.06 2.34
CA ARG A 63 -6.64 43.17 3.49
C ARG A 63 -7.33 43.80 4.70
N GLN A 64 -7.38 45.11 4.78
CA GLN A 64 -7.99 45.87 5.86
C GLN A 64 -9.41 46.33 5.51
N GLN A 65 -9.85 46.06 4.29
CA GLN A 65 -11.20 46.43 3.88
C GLN A 65 -12.24 45.56 4.62
N THR A 66 -13.09 46.18 5.41
CA THR A 66 -14.23 45.53 6.03
C THR A 66 -15.35 45.38 5.00
N THR A 67 -15.86 44.17 4.85
CA THR A 67 -17.07 43.93 4.02
C THR A 67 -18.33 44.32 4.78
N LEU A 68 -19.25 45.02 4.10
CA LEU A 68 -20.51 45.45 4.70
C LEU A 68 -21.46 44.28 4.97
N LEU A 69 -21.36 43.21 4.15
CA LEU A 69 -22.08 41.95 4.32
C LEU A 69 -21.07 40.86 4.66
N PRO A 70 -21.32 40.04 5.70
CA PRO A 70 -20.45 38.93 6.02
C PRO A 70 -20.49 37.87 4.91
N GLU A 71 -19.33 37.55 4.36
CA GLU A 71 -19.17 36.43 3.41
C GLU A 71 -19.29 35.10 4.15
N CYS A 72 -20.01 34.13 3.57
CA CYS A 72 -20.05 32.77 4.10
C CYS A 72 -19.01 31.87 3.43
N LEU A 73 -18.67 30.77 4.05
CA LEU A 73 -17.70 29.82 3.47
C LEU A 73 -18.22 29.25 2.14
N ASP A 74 -19.52 29.18 1.98
CA ASP A 74 -20.13 28.62 0.77
C ASP A 74 -19.92 29.51 -0.47
N ASP A 75 -19.73 30.80 -0.29
CA ASP A 75 -19.44 31.77 -1.38
C ASP A 75 -18.01 31.52 -1.97
N TRP A 76 -17.11 30.90 -1.19
CA TRP A 76 -15.73 30.67 -1.58
C TRP A 76 -15.48 29.31 -2.22
N VAL A 77 -16.44 28.40 -2.17
CA VAL A 77 -16.32 27.05 -2.74
C VAL A 77 -17.26 26.93 -3.93
N ASP A 78 -16.69 26.85 -5.12
CA ASP A 78 -17.45 26.73 -6.37
C ASP A 78 -18.38 25.50 -6.36
N GLU A 79 -19.55 25.60 -7.02
CA GLU A 79 -20.52 24.51 -7.12
C GLU A 79 -19.93 23.25 -7.77
N SER A 80 -18.96 23.40 -8.67
CA SER A 80 -18.27 22.32 -9.34
C SER A 80 -17.08 21.74 -8.54
N ASN A 81 -16.80 22.29 -7.35
CA ASN A 81 -15.66 21.83 -6.54
C ASN A 81 -15.87 20.40 -6.04
N PRO A 82 -14.90 19.48 -6.25
CA PRO A 82 -14.99 18.07 -5.81
C PRO A 82 -15.28 17.91 -4.31
N VAL A 83 -14.95 18.90 -3.49
CA VAL A 83 -15.18 18.84 -2.04
C VAL A 83 -16.69 18.73 -1.71
N ARG A 84 -17.56 19.30 -2.53
CA ARG A 84 -19.02 19.17 -2.38
C ARG A 84 -19.50 17.72 -2.58
N ALA A 85 -18.88 16.98 -3.47
CA ALA A 85 -19.18 15.55 -3.65
C ALA A 85 -18.76 14.74 -2.42
N VAL A 86 -17.63 15.08 -1.78
CA VAL A 86 -17.21 14.46 -0.52
C VAL A 86 -18.24 14.73 0.59
N ASP A 87 -18.73 15.95 0.69
CA ASP A 87 -19.71 16.35 1.68
C ASP A 87 -21.00 15.55 1.55
N VAL A 88 -21.60 15.56 0.37
CA VAL A 88 -22.84 14.85 0.06
C VAL A 88 -22.67 13.34 0.26
N PHE A 89 -21.55 12.77 -0.17
CA PHE A 89 -21.29 11.34 0.01
C PHE A 89 -21.26 10.95 1.49
N VAL A 90 -20.52 11.70 2.33
CA VAL A 90 -20.40 11.38 3.75
C VAL A 90 -21.71 11.60 4.50
N ASP A 91 -22.46 12.63 4.14
CA ASP A 91 -23.74 12.93 4.78
C ASP A 91 -24.84 11.92 4.41
N ALA A 92 -24.70 11.23 3.29
CA ALA A 92 -25.58 10.13 2.88
C ALA A 92 -25.26 8.80 3.60
N LEU A 93 -24.19 8.71 4.40
CA LEU A 93 -23.80 7.48 5.10
C LEU A 93 -24.49 7.34 6.47
N GLU A 94 -25.04 6.19 6.75
CA GLU A 94 -25.53 5.82 8.08
C GLU A 94 -24.38 5.39 8.99
N LEU A 95 -23.64 6.37 9.53
CA LEU A 95 -22.39 6.16 10.28
C LEU A 95 -22.56 5.23 11.47
N ARG A 96 -23.74 5.18 12.12
CA ARG A 96 -24.03 4.27 13.21
C ARG A 96 -24.06 2.82 12.74
N GLU A 97 -24.72 2.53 11.62
CA GLU A 97 -24.82 1.18 11.05
C GLU A 97 -23.46 0.70 10.51
N LEU A 98 -22.64 1.62 10.05
CA LEU A 98 -21.28 1.34 9.66
C LEU A 98 -20.36 1.03 10.85
N GLY A 99 -20.79 1.38 12.07
CA GLY A 99 -20.07 1.06 13.31
C GLY A 99 -19.03 2.09 13.70
N PHE A 100 -19.22 3.37 13.35
CA PHE A 100 -18.38 4.45 13.85
C PHE A 100 -18.63 4.74 15.32
N ASP A 101 -17.55 4.88 16.09
CA ASP A 101 -17.60 5.34 17.46
C ASP A 101 -17.89 6.86 17.53
N GLY A 102 -18.59 7.29 18.56
CA GLY A 102 -18.84 8.72 18.81
C GLY A 102 -19.91 9.37 17.95
N VAL A 103 -20.75 8.61 17.22
CA VAL A 103 -21.94 9.13 16.52
C VAL A 103 -22.95 9.72 17.49
N ASN A 104 -23.07 9.13 18.68
CA ASN A 104 -23.86 9.70 19.77
C ASN A 104 -22.93 10.42 20.74
N PRO A 105 -23.23 11.69 21.09
CA PRO A 105 -22.41 12.41 22.04
C PRO A 105 -22.45 11.74 23.42
N ALA A 106 -21.31 11.70 24.09
CA ALA A 106 -21.23 11.25 25.47
C ALA A 106 -22.02 12.22 26.38
N ALA A 107 -22.69 11.67 27.41
CA ALA A 107 -23.50 12.48 28.34
C ALA A 107 -22.65 13.44 29.20
N THR A 108 -21.37 13.16 29.37
CA THR A 108 -20.43 13.95 30.18
C THR A 108 -19.05 13.97 29.51
N GLY A 109 -18.26 14.97 29.85
CA GLY A 109 -16.88 15.12 29.34
C GLY A 109 -16.75 16.20 28.27
N ARG A 110 -15.53 16.32 27.69
CA ARG A 110 -15.26 17.26 26.62
C ARG A 110 -16.01 16.82 25.36
N PRO A 111 -16.75 17.70 24.66
CA PRO A 111 -17.37 17.38 23.39
C PRO A 111 -16.35 16.81 22.37
N ALA A 112 -16.70 15.67 21.76
CA ALA A 112 -15.91 15.05 20.71
C ALA A 112 -16.30 15.63 19.35
N TYR A 113 -15.40 15.51 18.38
CA TYR A 113 -15.74 15.81 16.99
C TYR A 113 -16.63 14.70 16.44
N HIS A 114 -17.67 15.10 15.68
CA HIS A 114 -18.55 14.11 15.05
C HIS A 114 -17.79 13.31 13.99
N PRO A 115 -17.99 11.98 13.89
CA PRO A 115 -17.28 11.12 12.93
C PRO A 115 -17.40 11.58 11.47
N SER A 116 -18.51 12.21 11.06
CA SER A 116 -18.65 12.76 9.70
C SER A 116 -17.60 13.80 9.38
N ALA A 117 -17.36 14.76 10.28
CA ALA A 117 -16.35 15.79 10.08
C ALA A 117 -14.93 15.19 9.96
N MET A 118 -14.63 14.18 10.78
CA MET A 118 -13.37 13.47 10.74
C MET A 118 -13.20 12.65 9.45
N LEU A 119 -14.27 12.01 9.00
CA LEU A 119 -14.28 11.22 7.76
C LEU A 119 -14.12 12.12 6.53
N LYS A 120 -14.85 13.27 6.48
CA LYS A 120 -14.70 14.29 5.44
C LYS A 120 -13.26 14.78 5.35
N LEU A 121 -12.64 15.10 6.49
CA LEU A 121 -11.25 15.52 6.57
C LEU A 121 -10.28 14.45 6.03
N TYR A 122 -10.51 13.18 6.35
CA TYR A 122 -9.69 12.07 5.87
C TYR A 122 -9.83 11.88 4.36
N ILE A 123 -11.05 11.83 3.84
CA ILE A 123 -11.29 11.67 2.41
C ILE A 123 -10.62 12.81 1.64
N TYR A 124 -10.79 14.05 2.09
CA TYR A 124 -10.11 15.21 1.52
C TYR A 124 -8.58 15.03 1.51
N GLY A 125 -8.03 14.59 2.62
CA GLY A 125 -6.60 14.38 2.77
C GLY A 125 -6.05 13.35 1.78
N TYR A 126 -6.72 12.23 1.58
CA TYR A 126 -6.29 11.22 0.61
C TYR A 126 -6.43 11.72 -0.84
N LEU A 127 -7.52 12.38 -1.20
CA LEU A 127 -7.72 12.94 -2.53
C LEU A 127 -6.64 13.99 -2.87
N ASN A 128 -6.25 14.82 -1.91
CA ASN A 128 -5.27 15.89 -2.09
C ASN A 128 -3.85 15.51 -1.65
N ARG A 129 -3.57 14.22 -1.38
CA ARG A 129 -2.26 13.69 -0.96
C ARG A 129 -1.72 14.31 0.34
N VAL A 130 -2.60 14.71 1.22
CA VAL A 130 -2.29 15.20 2.56
C VAL A 130 -2.52 14.07 3.56
N GLN A 131 -1.64 13.08 3.59
CA GLN A 131 -1.81 11.84 4.38
C GLN A 131 -1.35 11.96 5.85
N SER A 132 -0.59 13.00 6.18
CA SER A 132 -0.07 13.20 7.53
C SER A 132 -1.10 13.92 8.41
N SER A 133 -1.42 13.35 9.59
CA SER A 133 -2.33 13.97 10.56
C SER A 133 -1.90 15.39 10.95
N ARG A 134 -0.59 15.64 11.12
CA ARG A 134 -0.06 16.98 11.42
C ARG A 134 -0.22 17.96 10.25
N ARG A 135 -0.21 17.47 9.01
CA ARG A 135 -0.52 18.31 7.86
C ARG A 135 -2.01 18.57 7.76
N LEU A 136 -2.86 17.58 8.01
CA LEU A 136 -4.32 17.75 8.04
C LEU A 136 -4.76 18.75 9.11
N GLU A 137 -4.19 18.72 10.31
CA GLU A 137 -4.42 19.72 11.35
C GLU A 137 -4.10 21.13 10.84
N ARG A 138 -2.97 21.32 10.14
CA ARG A 138 -2.62 22.61 9.54
C ARG A 138 -3.55 23.05 8.42
N GLU A 139 -3.97 22.12 7.56
CA GLU A 139 -4.93 22.41 6.49
C GLU A 139 -6.30 22.79 7.06
N ALA A 140 -6.76 22.15 8.13
CA ALA A 140 -8.01 22.50 8.80
C ALA A 140 -8.05 23.95 9.31
N GLY A 141 -6.89 24.52 9.66
CA GLY A 141 -6.80 25.92 10.11
C GLY A 141 -6.54 26.97 9.02
N ARG A 142 -6.28 26.58 7.77
CA ARG A 142 -5.84 27.51 6.71
C ARG A 142 -6.42 27.28 5.32
N ASN A 143 -6.96 26.10 5.05
CA ASN A 143 -7.47 25.73 3.73
C ASN A 143 -8.98 25.93 3.70
N LEU A 144 -9.47 26.75 2.78
CA LEU A 144 -10.89 27.09 2.68
C LEU A 144 -11.79 25.88 2.42
N GLU A 145 -11.37 24.96 1.56
CA GLU A 145 -12.13 23.74 1.26
C GLU A 145 -12.27 22.85 2.51
N VAL A 146 -11.19 22.72 3.28
CA VAL A 146 -11.22 21.94 4.54
C VAL A 146 -12.05 22.67 5.60
N MET A 147 -11.94 23.99 5.71
CA MET A 147 -12.75 24.79 6.63
C MET A 147 -14.23 24.68 6.27
N TRP A 148 -14.55 24.65 4.99
CA TRP A 148 -15.92 24.44 4.51
C TRP A 148 -16.44 23.05 4.90
N LEU A 149 -15.69 21.98 4.59
CA LEU A 149 -16.04 20.59 4.92
C LEU A 149 -16.24 20.34 6.41
N THR A 150 -15.40 20.94 7.25
CA THR A 150 -15.40 20.69 8.70
C THR A 150 -16.19 21.71 9.50
N GLY A 151 -16.78 22.73 8.84
CA GLY A 151 -17.43 23.83 9.54
C GLY A 151 -16.46 24.63 10.42
N ARG A 152 -15.23 24.88 9.94
CA ARG A 152 -14.11 25.54 10.66
C ARG A 152 -13.63 24.78 11.91
N LEU A 153 -13.95 23.50 12.04
CA LEU A 153 -13.38 22.67 13.10
C LEU A 153 -11.91 22.36 12.79
N VAL A 154 -11.04 22.47 13.80
CA VAL A 154 -9.60 22.20 13.69
C VAL A 154 -9.22 21.10 14.69
N PRO A 155 -9.44 19.81 14.35
CA PRO A 155 -9.00 18.72 15.20
C PRO A 155 -7.48 18.66 15.26
N ASP A 156 -6.93 18.37 16.44
CA ASP A 156 -5.49 18.16 16.60
C ASP A 156 -5.02 16.85 15.94
N HIS A 157 -3.75 16.78 15.61
CA HIS A 157 -3.16 15.65 14.90
C HIS A 157 -3.28 14.32 15.64
N LYS A 158 -3.35 14.31 16.97
CA LYS A 158 -3.55 13.10 17.76
C LYS A 158 -4.98 12.61 17.58
N THR A 159 -5.97 13.47 17.75
CA THR A 159 -7.39 13.16 17.50
C THR A 159 -7.60 12.60 16.08
N ILE A 160 -6.96 13.23 15.08
CA ILE A 160 -7.00 12.75 13.70
C ILE A 160 -6.41 11.33 13.58
N ALA A 161 -5.27 11.06 14.20
CA ALA A 161 -4.62 9.75 14.15
C ALA A 161 -5.42 8.67 14.89
N ASP A 162 -5.94 9.00 16.08
CA ASP A 162 -6.74 8.10 16.90
C ASP A 162 -8.04 7.72 16.18
N PHE A 163 -8.73 8.68 15.54
CA PHE A 163 -9.93 8.39 14.74
C PHE A 163 -9.71 7.28 13.71
N ARG A 164 -8.61 7.34 12.95
CA ARG A 164 -8.29 6.29 11.96
C ARG A 164 -7.98 4.95 12.61
N LYS A 165 -7.26 4.98 13.74
CA LYS A 165 -6.89 3.77 14.46
C LYS A 165 -8.11 3.05 15.01
N ASP A 166 -9.02 3.80 15.61
CA ASP A 166 -10.16 3.25 16.35
C ASP A 166 -11.32 2.84 15.41
N ASN A 167 -11.46 3.49 14.25
CA ASN A 167 -12.55 3.27 13.30
C ASN A 167 -12.14 2.48 12.03
N GLY A 168 -11.05 1.71 12.05
CA GLY A 168 -10.56 0.96 10.89
C GLY A 168 -11.63 0.09 10.19
N PRO A 169 -12.38 -0.76 10.92
CA PRO A 169 -13.44 -1.59 10.33
C PRO A 169 -14.59 -0.76 9.72
N ALA A 170 -14.97 0.35 10.34
CA ALA A 170 -16.00 1.24 9.83
C ALA A 170 -15.56 1.93 8.53
N ILE A 171 -14.32 2.41 8.46
CA ILE A 171 -13.73 3.01 7.25
C ILE A 171 -13.72 1.99 6.09
N LYS A 172 -13.43 0.71 6.36
CA LYS A 172 -13.51 -0.35 5.33
C LYS A 172 -14.92 -0.48 4.76
N LYS A 173 -15.96 -0.40 5.60
CA LYS A 173 -17.35 -0.41 5.16
C LYS A 173 -17.71 0.83 4.32
N VAL A 174 -17.15 2.01 4.63
CA VAL A 174 -17.31 3.21 3.80
C VAL A 174 -16.77 2.98 2.39
N CYS A 175 -15.61 2.35 2.25
CA CYS A 175 -15.09 1.97 0.93
C CYS A 175 -16.04 1.05 0.17
N ALA A 176 -16.66 0.08 0.83
CA ALA A 176 -17.66 -0.79 0.23
C ALA A 176 -18.91 -0.02 -0.22
N GLN A 177 -19.40 0.95 0.58
CA GLN A 177 -20.50 1.82 0.18
C GLN A 177 -20.16 2.69 -1.04
N PHE A 178 -18.91 3.16 -1.12
CA PHE A 178 -18.44 3.89 -2.30
C PHE A 178 -18.44 3.01 -3.56
N VAL A 179 -18.00 1.77 -3.48
CA VAL A 179 -18.07 0.79 -4.59
C VAL A 179 -19.53 0.55 -5.01
N ALA A 180 -20.43 0.37 -4.03
CA ALA A 180 -21.86 0.21 -4.30
C ALA A 180 -22.47 1.44 -5.00
N LEU A 181 -22.05 2.65 -4.61
CA LEU A 181 -22.45 3.90 -5.28
C LEU A 181 -21.94 3.92 -6.73
N CYS A 182 -20.67 3.63 -6.97
CA CYS A 182 -20.08 3.56 -8.31
C CYS A 182 -20.83 2.56 -9.20
N ARG A 183 -21.24 1.41 -8.64
CA ARG A 183 -22.05 0.42 -9.36
C ARG A 183 -23.43 0.97 -9.72
N LYS A 184 -24.14 1.62 -8.78
CA LYS A 184 -25.42 2.26 -9.05
C LYS A 184 -25.34 3.34 -10.13
N MET A 185 -24.20 4.04 -10.22
CA MET A 185 -23.93 5.02 -11.26
C MET A 185 -23.53 4.41 -12.61
N GLY A 186 -23.47 3.08 -12.71
CA GLY A 186 -23.07 2.37 -13.93
C GLY A 186 -21.57 2.42 -14.26
N LEU A 187 -20.73 2.89 -13.34
CA LEU A 187 -19.27 2.96 -13.52
C LEU A 187 -18.60 1.58 -13.47
N LEU A 188 -19.27 0.57 -12.93
CA LEU A 188 -18.78 -0.79 -12.77
C LEU A 188 -19.66 -1.80 -13.54
N ALA A 189 -20.15 -1.39 -14.73
CA ALA A 189 -21.08 -2.19 -15.53
C ALA A 189 -20.43 -3.44 -16.14
N LYS A 190 -19.10 -3.46 -16.33
CA LYS A 190 -18.37 -4.58 -16.87
C LYS A 190 -17.79 -5.43 -15.73
N ALA A 191 -18.21 -6.69 -15.65
CA ALA A 191 -17.71 -7.63 -14.65
C ALA A 191 -16.32 -8.17 -15.03
N SER A 192 -15.31 -7.28 -14.98
CA SER A 192 -13.94 -7.58 -15.38
C SER A 192 -12.96 -6.82 -14.48
N VAL A 193 -12.05 -7.55 -13.83
CA VAL A 193 -11.08 -6.99 -12.87
C VAL A 193 -9.65 -7.42 -13.17
N ALA A 194 -8.70 -6.54 -12.87
CA ALA A 194 -7.28 -6.87 -12.80
C ALA A 194 -6.85 -6.98 -11.33
N ILE A 195 -6.18 -8.07 -10.97
CA ILE A 195 -5.71 -8.34 -9.61
C ILE A 195 -4.20 -8.20 -9.57
N ASP A 196 -3.69 -7.37 -8.66
CA ASP A 196 -2.26 -7.17 -8.43
C ASP A 196 -1.94 -6.93 -6.97
N GLY A 197 -0.72 -7.31 -6.56
CA GLY A 197 -0.20 -7.17 -5.21
C GLY A 197 0.91 -6.13 -5.13
N SER A 198 0.74 -5.15 -4.24
CA SER A 198 1.77 -4.14 -3.96
C SER A 198 2.36 -4.33 -2.57
N LYS A 199 3.70 -4.32 -2.46
CA LYS A 199 4.40 -4.51 -1.19
C LYS A 199 4.68 -3.17 -0.52
N PHE A 200 4.18 -3.01 0.70
CA PHE A 200 4.33 -1.80 1.51
C PHE A 200 5.28 -2.07 2.67
N LYS A 201 6.28 -1.19 2.80
CA LYS A 201 7.24 -1.26 3.90
C LYS A 201 6.56 -0.90 5.22
N ALA A 202 6.69 -1.77 6.23
CA ALA A 202 6.28 -1.47 7.59
C ALA A 202 7.19 -0.43 8.24
N VAL A 203 6.72 0.19 9.32
CA VAL A 203 7.56 1.00 10.22
C VAL A 203 8.41 0.06 11.06
N ASN A 204 9.34 -0.61 10.42
CA ASN A 204 10.18 -1.64 11.02
C ASN A 204 11.65 -1.48 10.57
N SER A 205 12.58 -1.85 11.45
CA SER A 205 13.97 -2.03 11.09
C SER A 205 14.18 -3.45 10.56
N ARG A 206 14.86 -3.56 9.42
CA ARG A 206 15.28 -4.85 8.86
C ARG A 206 16.10 -5.67 9.85
N ASP A 207 16.81 -5.02 10.76
CA ASP A 207 17.65 -5.67 11.76
C ASP A 207 16.84 -6.31 12.89
N ASN A 208 15.66 -5.78 13.17
CA ASN A 208 14.74 -6.29 14.20
C ASN A 208 13.79 -7.39 13.68
N ASN A 209 13.92 -7.81 12.42
CA ASN A 209 13.18 -8.93 11.85
C ASN A 209 14.10 -10.14 11.71
N PHE A 210 13.74 -11.24 12.35
CA PHE A 210 14.52 -12.47 12.38
C PHE A 210 13.81 -13.56 11.60
N THR A 211 14.57 -14.18 10.68
CA THR A 211 14.17 -15.37 9.91
C THR A 211 15.22 -16.44 10.13
N LYS A 212 14.88 -17.71 9.95
CA LYS A 212 15.79 -18.85 10.13
C LYS A 212 17.15 -18.65 9.42
N GLY A 213 17.13 -18.31 8.15
CA GLY A 213 18.38 -18.13 7.39
C GLY A 213 19.18 -16.88 7.79
N LYS A 214 18.56 -15.86 8.40
CA LYS A 214 19.29 -14.71 8.97
C LYS A 214 19.92 -15.11 10.31
N MET A 215 19.22 -15.88 11.12
CA MET A 215 19.70 -16.36 12.40
C MET A 215 20.92 -17.26 12.22
N GLU A 216 20.83 -18.28 11.35
CA GLU A 216 21.94 -19.20 11.05
C GLU A 216 23.19 -18.45 10.58
N ARG A 217 23.03 -17.52 9.64
CA ARG A 217 24.16 -16.69 9.16
C ARG A 217 24.77 -15.83 10.24
N ARG A 218 23.97 -15.25 11.14
CA ARG A 218 24.47 -14.40 12.22
C ARG A 218 25.22 -15.22 13.27
N LEU A 219 24.71 -16.39 13.64
CA LEU A 219 25.38 -17.31 14.56
C LEU A 219 26.74 -17.78 13.98
N ALA A 220 26.78 -18.18 12.71
CA ALA A 220 28.01 -18.56 12.05
C ALA A 220 29.06 -17.41 12.02
N GLN A 221 28.63 -16.17 11.74
CA GLN A 221 29.53 -15.02 11.81
C GLN A 221 30.10 -14.76 13.21
N ILE A 222 29.29 -14.98 14.26
CA ILE A 222 29.73 -14.83 15.64
C ILE A 222 30.74 -15.96 15.97
N GLU A 223 30.46 -17.19 15.61
CA GLU A 223 31.37 -18.33 15.82
C GLU A 223 32.75 -18.10 15.16
N GLU A 224 32.76 -17.63 13.92
CA GLU A 224 33.99 -17.23 13.22
C GLU A 224 34.74 -16.12 13.95
N SER A 225 34.00 -15.11 14.44
CA SER A 225 34.59 -13.99 15.18
C SER A 225 35.16 -14.42 16.52
N VAL A 226 34.48 -15.33 17.23
CA VAL A 226 34.94 -15.91 18.48
C VAL A 226 36.24 -16.73 18.26
N ALA A 227 36.25 -17.60 17.25
CA ALA A 227 37.45 -18.40 16.90
C ALA A 227 38.63 -17.49 16.58
N ARG A 228 38.43 -16.42 15.80
CA ARG A 228 39.47 -15.46 15.47
C ARG A 228 39.99 -14.71 16.72
N TYR A 229 39.11 -14.29 17.63
CA TYR A 229 39.54 -13.60 18.86
C TYR A 229 40.24 -14.52 19.83
N LEU A 230 39.82 -15.78 19.97
CA LEU A 230 40.54 -16.79 20.78
C LEU A 230 41.95 -17.06 20.24
N SER A 231 42.10 -17.20 18.91
CA SER A 231 43.42 -17.35 18.28
C SER A 231 44.35 -16.16 18.52
N GLN A 232 43.79 -14.91 18.54
CA GLN A 232 44.57 -13.72 18.88
C GLN A 232 44.98 -13.66 20.35
N LEU A 233 44.14 -14.17 21.27
CA LEU A 233 44.49 -14.28 22.70
C LEU A 233 45.56 -15.33 22.89
N ASP A 234 45.46 -16.51 22.29
CA ASP A 234 46.48 -17.54 22.34
C ASP A 234 47.85 -17.06 21.85
N THR A 235 47.87 -16.24 20.80
CA THR A 235 49.09 -15.64 20.27
C THR A 235 49.70 -14.65 21.29
N ALA A 236 48.87 -13.83 21.93
CA ALA A 236 49.28 -12.88 22.93
C ALA A 236 49.81 -13.60 24.19
N ASP A 237 49.16 -14.67 24.63
CA ASP A 237 49.58 -15.49 25.78
C ASP A 237 50.92 -16.18 25.55
N ARG A 238 51.16 -16.70 24.31
CA ARG A 238 52.46 -17.28 23.93
C ARG A 238 53.61 -16.26 23.94
N GLN A 239 53.34 -15.01 23.53
CA GLN A 239 54.33 -13.90 23.60
C GLN A 239 54.68 -13.58 25.03
N THR A 240 53.73 -13.59 25.95
CA THR A 240 53.94 -13.36 27.37
C THR A 240 54.65 -14.49 28.05
N ALA A 241 54.42 -15.76 27.65
CA ALA A 241 55.10 -16.95 28.22
C ALA A 241 56.60 -17.04 27.89
N ALA A 242 57.06 -16.29 26.87
CA ALA A 242 58.49 -16.25 26.50
C ALA A 242 59.35 -15.43 27.44
N GLY A 243 58.80 -14.93 28.58
CA GLY A 243 59.60 -14.26 29.65
C GLY A 243 59.78 -12.76 29.47
N GLU A 244 59.12 -12.16 28.46
CA GLU A 244 59.08 -10.72 28.29
C GLU A 244 57.96 -10.11 29.13
N VAL A 245 58.25 -9.01 29.81
CA VAL A 245 57.26 -8.22 30.55
C VAL A 245 56.23 -7.68 29.53
N PRO A 246 54.91 -7.98 29.68
CA PRO A 246 53.91 -7.55 28.72
C PRO A 246 53.95 -6.03 28.56
N SER A 247 54.08 -5.54 27.35
CA SER A 247 53.97 -4.11 27.10
C SER A 247 52.54 -3.63 27.47
N GLU A 248 52.42 -2.39 27.91
CA GLU A 248 51.14 -1.80 28.28
C GLU A 248 50.11 -1.88 27.14
N GLU A 249 50.60 -1.83 25.92
CA GLU A 249 49.83 -1.98 24.69
C GLU A 249 49.27 -3.43 24.52
N LEU A 250 50.03 -4.45 24.87
CA LEU A 250 49.62 -5.85 24.80
C LEU A 250 48.52 -6.14 25.83
N VAL A 251 48.66 -5.59 27.06
CA VAL A 251 47.66 -5.72 28.13
C VAL A 251 46.39 -5.02 27.74
N ALA A 252 46.43 -3.81 27.18
CA ALA A 252 45.24 -3.09 26.68
C ALA A 252 44.55 -3.83 25.53
N ARG A 253 45.32 -4.46 24.64
CA ARG A 253 44.78 -5.26 23.50
C ARG A 253 44.08 -6.54 23.98
N THR A 254 44.68 -7.26 24.91
CA THR A 254 44.07 -8.49 25.47
C THR A 254 42.79 -8.17 26.26
N THR A 255 42.77 -7.08 27.03
CA THR A 255 41.58 -6.63 27.74
C THR A 255 40.43 -6.30 26.76
N ARG A 256 40.71 -5.56 25.70
CA ARG A 256 39.70 -5.23 24.65
C ARG A 256 39.16 -6.48 23.93
N LEU A 257 40.01 -7.50 23.70
CA LEU A 257 39.62 -8.77 23.13
C LEU A 257 38.66 -9.56 24.04
N LYS A 258 38.99 -9.63 25.35
CA LYS A 258 38.16 -10.23 26.41
C LYS A 258 36.76 -9.54 26.48
N GLU A 259 36.75 -8.22 26.50
CA GLU A 259 35.49 -7.45 26.48
C GLU A 259 34.63 -7.73 25.23
N LYS A 260 35.27 -7.87 24.06
CA LYS A 260 34.55 -8.24 22.83
C LYS A 260 33.98 -9.64 22.90
N LEU A 261 34.69 -10.60 23.46
CA LEU A 261 34.20 -11.96 23.65
C LEU A 261 32.99 -12.03 24.57
N ILE A 262 33.03 -11.30 25.70
CA ILE A 262 31.88 -11.20 26.61
C ILE A 262 30.65 -10.65 25.88
N LYS A 263 30.80 -9.59 25.09
CA LYS A 263 29.69 -9.02 24.31
C LYS A 263 29.14 -10.01 23.26
N LEU A 264 30.00 -10.81 22.62
CA LEU A 264 29.56 -11.82 21.67
C LEU A 264 28.83 -12.97 22.38
N GLU A 265 29.26 -13.38 23.56
CA GLU A 265 28.56 -14.39 24.36
C GLU A 265 27.16 -13.93 24.78
N GLU A 266 27.03 -12.66 25.21
CA GLU A 266 25.75 -12.04 25.52
C GLU A 266 24.84 -11.99 24.29
N GLU A 267 25.39 -11.64 23.12
CA GLU A 267 24.67 -11.64 21.86
C GLU A 267 24.19 -13.04 21.48
N VAL A 268 25.01 -14.06 21.64
CA VAL A 268 24.63 -15.47 21.40
C VAL A 268 23.48 -15.90 22.32
N LYS A 269 23.54 -15.56 23.62
CA LYS A 269 22.45 -15.85 24.55
C LYS A 269 21.14 -15.19 24.12
N ARG A 270 21.20 -13.92 23.72
CA ARG A 270 20.07 -13.18 23.19
C ARG A 270 19.51 -13.82 21.92
N LEU A 271 20.37 -14.17 20.97
CA LEU A 271 19.95 -14.77 19.70
C LEU A 271 19.31 -16.15 19.90
N LYS A 272 19.81 -16.98 20.82
CA LYS A 272 19.21 -18.26 21.17
C LYS A 272 17.81 -18.12 21.80
N ALA A 273 17.59 -17.08 22.60
CA ALA A 273 16.27 -16.77 23.14
C ALA A 273 15.28 -16.38 22.01
N ILE A 274 15.73 -15.53 21.08
CA ILE A 274 14.96 -15.13 19.89
C ILE A 274 14.69 -16.34 18.98
N GLU A 275 15.67 -17.23 18.79
CA GLU A 275 15.53 -18.45 17.99
C GLU A 275 14.42 -19.35 18.55
N LYS A 276 14.36 -19.51 19.86
CA LYS A 276 13.30 -20.30 20.52
C LYS A 276 11.91 -19.70 20.26
N GLU A 277 11.78 -18.36 20.34
CA GLU A 277 10.53 -17.64 20.05
C GLU A 277 10.17 -17.75 18.57
N MET A 278 11.14 -17.60 17.68
CA MET A 278 10.96 -17.71 16.24
C MET A 278 10.51 -19.13 15.81
N LEU A 279 11.10 -20.19 16.39
CA LEU A 279 10.72 -21.57 16.09
C LEU A 279 9.33 -21.93 16.60
N ALA A 280 8.82 -21.23 17.64
CA ALA A 280 7.46 -21.37 18.13
C ALA A 280 6.43 -20.66 17.23
N ALA A 281 6.84 -19.69 16.40
CA ALA A 281 5.97 -18.99 15.47
C ALA A 281 5.62 -19.88 14.25
N PRO A 282 4.36 -19.86 13.76
CA PRO A 282 3.90 -20.74 12.66
C PRO A 282 4.70 -20.55 11.36
N ASP A 283 5.18 -19.36 11.09
CA ASP A 283 5.93 -18.97 9.90
C ASP A 283 7.45 -18.86 10.11
N GLN A 284 7.92 -19.24 11.30
CA GLN A 284 9.32 -19.19 11.70
C GLN A 284 9.98 -17.82 11.48
N GLN A 285 9.22 -16.76 11.74
CA GLN A 285 9.68 -15.38 11.70
C GLN A 285 9.20 -14.63 12.94
N VAL A 286 10.04 -13.73 13.43
CA VAL A 286 9.72 -12.81 14.54
C VAL A 286 10.18 -11.42 14.18
N SER A 287 9.31 -10.46 14.39
CA SER A 287 9.58 -9.04 14.22
C SER A 287 9.29 -8.30 15.53
N PHE A 288 10.28 -7.58 16.08
CA PHE A 288 10.14 -6.91 17.38
C PHE A 288 9.59 -5.49 17.30
N THR A 289 9.62 -4.84 16.15
CA THR A 289 9.09 -3.47 16.01
C THR A 289 7.63 -3.49 15.60
N ASP A 290 7.28 -4.39 14.70
CA ASP A 290 5.92 -4.57 14.18
C ASP A 290 5.69 -6.08 14.05
N PRO A 291 5.06 -6.71 15.04
CA PRO A 291 4.92 -8.17 15.14
C PRO A 291 4.19 -8.82 13.96
N ASP A 292 3.29 -8.09 13.32
CA ASP A 292 2.50 -8.58 12.20
C ASP A 292 3.24 -8.47 10.86
N SER A 293 4.30 -7.65 10.78
CA SER A 293 5.06 -7.48 9.56
C SER A 293 5.96 -8.68 9.25
N ARG A 294 6.11 -8.99 7.95
CA ARG A 294 6.92 -10.13 7.49
C ARG A 294 7.93 -9.74 6.43
N SER A 295 8.96 -10.58 6.28
CA SER A 295 9.95 -10.40 5.23
C SER A 295 9.35 -10.71 3.87
N MET A 296 9.40 -9.75 2.95
CA MET A 296 8.85 -9.84 1.61
C MET A 296 9.95 -9.76 0.57
N ALA A 297 9.96 -10.68 -0.40
CA ALA A 297 10.84 -10.59 -1.55
C ALA A 297 10.35 -9.50 -2.50
N THR A 298 11.20 -8.50 -2.78
CA THR A 298 10.88 -7.40 -3.71
C THR A 298 11.51 -7.57 -5.08
N SER A 299 12.49 -8.47 -5.22
CA SER A 299 13.13 -8.83 -6.50
C SER A 299 13.74 -10.21 -6.40
N GLY A 300 14.05 -10.84 -7.54
CA GLY A 300 14.75 -12.14 -7.62
C GLY A 300 16.15 -12.13 -6.99
N HIS A 301 16.73 -10.99 -6.69
CA HIS A 301 18.04 -10.80 -6.09
C HIS A 301 18.03 -10.57 -4.57
N GLY A 302 16.90 -10.80 -3.89
CA GLY A 302 16.89 -10.95 -2.44
C GLY A 302 17.01 -9.69 -1.58
N SER A 303 16.82 -8.48 -2.12
CA SER A 303 16.65 -7.29 -1.29
C SER A 303 15.24 -7.25 -0.69
N GLY A 304 15.00 -8.17 0.26
CA GLY A 304 13.72 -8.23 0.95
C GLY A 304 13.47 -6.98 1.79
N MET A 305 12.26 -6.47 1.77
CA MET A 305 11.77 -5.51 2.76
C MET A 305 10.92 -6.23 3.81
N VAL A 306 10.81 -5.62 4.99
CA VAL A 306 9.85 -6.05 6.01
C VAL A 306 8.61 -5.19 5.87
N GLY A 307 7.45 -5.83 5.73
CA GLY A 307 6.22 -5.10 5.46
C GLY A 307 5.01 -5.99 5.24
N TYR A 308 4.09 -5.46 4.46
CA TYR A 308 2.81 -6.06 4.11
C TYR A 308 2.65 -6.15 2.61
N ASN A 309 1.86 -7.12 2.18
CA ASN A 309 1.42 -7.28 0.80
C ASN A 309 -0.03 -6.82 0.72
N VAL A 310 -0.28 -5.77 -0.04
CA VAL A 310 -1.63 -5.22 -0.25
C VAL A 310 -2.12 -5.69 -1.60
N GLN A 311 -3.11 -6.55 -1.59
CA GLN A 311 -3.79 -7.06 -2.77
C GLN A 311 -4.89 -6.09 -3.18
N ALA A 312 -5.06 -5.83 -4.46
CA ALA A 312 -6.13 -5.01 -5.00
C ALA A 312 -6.73 -5.65 -6.25
N ALA A 313 -8.06 -5.66 -6.33
CA ALA A 313 -8.80 -5.95 -7.54
C ALA A 313 -9.36 -4.65 -8.09
N VAL A 314 -9.01 -4.32 -9.32
CA VAL A 314 -9.29 -3.04 -9.96
C VAL A 314 -10.14 -3.28 -11.22
N ASP A 315 -11.23 -2.53 -11.39
CA ASP A 315 -12.05 -2.56 -12.59
C ASP A 315 -11.23 -2.19 -13.83
N THR A 316 -11.38 -2.97 -14.91
CA THR A 316 -10.59 -2.80 -16.14
C THR A 316 -11.00 -1.60 -16.98
N THR A 317 -12.18 -1.02 -16.74
CA THR A 317 -12.75 0.06 -17.54
C THR A 317 -12.46 1.44 -16.94
N ASN A 318 -12.82 1.64 -15.68
CA ASN A 318 -12.69 2.92 -14.98
C ASN A 318 -11.54 2.94 -13.96
N HIS A 319 -10.82 1.83 -13.82
CA HIS A 319 -9.68 1.67 -12.89
C HIS A 319 -10.03 1.97 -11.43
N LEU A 320 -11.27 1.66 -11.03
CA LEU A 320 -11.73 1.78 -9.65
C LEU A 320 -11.33 0.54 -8.86
N ILE A 321 -10.85 0.73 -7.64
CA ILE A 321 -10.57 -0.39 -6.73
C ILE A 321 -11.90 -0.96 -6.25
N VAL A 322 -12.18 -2.20 -6.62
CA VAL A 322 -13.41 -2.93 -6.28
C VAL A 322 -13.26 -3.67 -4.96
N ALA A 323 -12.11 -4.32 -4.76
CA ALA A 323 -11.78 -5.04 -3.54
C ALA A 323 -10.30 -4.86 -3.19
N HIS A 324 -9.99 -4.92 -1.89
CA HIS A 324 -8.62 -4.86 -1.42
C HIS A 324 -8.45 -5.66 -0.14
N GLU A 325 -7.25 -6.20 0.05
CA GLU A 325 -6.88 -6.92 1.25
C GLU A 325 -5.43 -6.64 1.64
N VAL A 326 -5.17 -6.52 2.94
CA VAL A 326 -3.82 -6.39 3.48
C VAL A 326 -3.43 -7.72 4.10
N THR A 327 -2.37 -8.33 3.58
CA THR A 327 -1.83 -9.59 4.08
C THR A 327 -0.34 -9.46 4.42
N ASN A 328 0.14 -10.31 5.29
CA ASN A 328 1.57 -10.43 5.59
C ASN A 328 2.23 -11.62 4.86
N VAL A 329 1.50 -12.28 3.96
CA VAL A 329 2.03 -13.35 3.11
C VAL A 329 2.87 -12.74 1.98
N GLY A 330 4.13 -13.14 1.90
CA GLY A 330 5.09 -12.57 0.94
C GLY A 330 4.94 -13.03 -0.51
N THR A 331 4.08 -14.01 -0.79
CA THR A 331 3.80 -14.55 -2.13
C THR A 331 2.39 -14.25 -2.58
N ASP A 332 2.20 -13.99 -3.87
CA ASP A 332 0.90 -13.68 -4.45
C ASP A 332 0.11 -14.95 -4.85
N LYS A 333 0.78 -16.12 -4.84
CA LYS A 333 0.24 -17.39 -5.35
C LYS A 333 -1.04 -17.89 -4.68
N SER A 334 -1.30 -17.50 -3.42
CA SER A 334 -2.44 -17.96 -2.64
C SER A 334 -3.55 -16.93 -2.48
N HIS A 335 -3.52 -15.86 -3.27
CA HIS A 335 -4.46 -14.75 -3.11
C HIS A 335 -5.43 -14.58 -4.28
N LEU A 336 -5.26 -15.33 -5.38
CA LEU A 336 -6.06 -15.16 -6.59
C LEU A 336 -7.55 -15.43 -6.33
N ALA A 337 -7.88 -16.60 -5.82
CA ALA A 337 -9.26 -17.01 -5.62
C ALA A 337 -9.97 -16.13 -4.58
N ASN A 338 -9.28 -15.80 -3.49
CA ASN A 338 -9.83 -14.93 -2.45
C ASN A 338 -10.14 -13.53 -2.99
N MET A 339 -9.20 -12.89 -3.70
CA MET A 339 -9.40 -11.55 -4.26
C MET A 339 -10.46 -11.52 -5.35
N ALA A 340 -10.49 -12.53 -6.21
CA ALA A 340 -11.48 -12.67 -7.26
C ALA A 340 -12.90 -12.85 -6.70
N ASN A 341 -13.07 -13.66 -5.66
CA ASN A 341 -14.35 -13.84 -4.97
C ASN A 341 -14.82 -12.56 -4.27
N GLN A 342 -13.91 -11.83 -3.61
CA GLN A 342 -14.24 -10.53 -3.00
C GLN A 342 -14.70 -9.53 -4.07
N ALA A 343 -14.03 -9.48 -5.22
CA ALA A 343 -14.40 -8.61 -6.34
C ALA A 343 -15.75 -9.01 -6.92
N LYS A 344 -16.00 -10.32 -7.13
CA LYS A 344 -17.27 -10.85 -7.62
C LYS A 344 -18.43 -10.46 -6.70
N ALA A 345 -18.25 -10.61 -5.39
CA ALA A 345 -19.24 -10.22 -4.39
C ALA A 345 -19.50 -8.71 -4.38
N ALA A 346 -18.45 -7.88 -4.48
CA ALA A 346 -18.57 -6.42 -4.50
C ALA A 346 -19.27 -5.88 -5.76
N LEU A 347 -19.07 -6.57 -6.90
CA LEU A 347 -19.71 -6.25 -8.16
C LEU A 347 -21.13 -6.83 -8.28
N GLU A 348 -21.51 -7.75 -7.37
CA GLU A 348 -22.76 -8.56 -7.46
C GLU A 348 -22.91 -9.24 -8.83
N ALA A 349 -21.81 -9.72 -9.38
CA ALA A 349 -21.77 -10.31 -10.69
C ALA A 349 -22.00 -11.83 -10.64
N GLU A 350 -22.77 -12.40 -11.56
CA GLU A 350 -22.92 -13.86 -11.68
C GLU A 350 -21.65 -14.51 -12.23
N ASN A 351 -21.02 -13.86 -13.21
CA ASN A 351 -19.75 -14.26 -13.80
C ASN A 351 -18.76 -13.11 -13.76
N LEU A 352 -17.49 -13.41 -13.56
CA LEU A 352 -16.42 -12.43 -13.48
C LEU A 352 -15.24 -12.83 -14.37
N GLU A 353 -14.66 -11.89 -15.09
CA GLU A 353 -13.35 -12.04 -15.72
C GLU A 353 -12.27 -11.46 -14.80
N ALA A 354 -11.27 -12.26 -14.45
CA ALA A 354 -10.16 -11.85 -13.61
C ALA A 354 -8.83 -11.96 -14.37
N PHE A 355 -8.08 -10.88 -14.41
CA PHE A 355 -6.74 -10.81 -14.99
C PHE A 355 -5.72 -10.71 -13.87
N ALA A 356 -4.66 -11.51 -13.94
CA ALA A 356 -3.57 -11.44 -12.97
C ALA A 356 -2.21 -11.67 -13.64
N ASP A 357 -1.13 -11.32 -12.96
CA ASP A 357 0.21 -11.57 -13.43
C ASP A 357 0.63 -13.03 -13.21
N ARG A 358 1.83 -13.38 -13.71
CA ARG A 358 2.43 -14.71 -13.56
C ARG A 358 2.67 -15.11 -12.09
N GLY A 359 2.81 -14.17 -11.17
CA GLY A 359 3.04 -14.39 -9.76
C GLY A 359 1.90 -15.13 -9.07
N TYR A 360 0.69 -15.02 -9.61
CA TYR A 360 -0.51 -15.68 -9.10
C TYR A 360 -0.72 -17.11 -9.62
N PHE A 361 0.11 -17.60 -10.54
CA PHE A 361 -0.11 -18.89 -11.15
C PHE A 361 0.02 -20.05 -10.14
N LYS A 362 -1.11 -20.63 -9.76
CA LYS A 362 -1.23 -21.83 -8.94
C LYS A 362 -2.49 -22.57 -9.39
N GLY A 363 -2.34 -23.85 -9.79
CA GLY A 363 -3.43 -24.64 -10.35
C GLY A 363 -4.67 -24.73 -9.45
N GLU A 364 -4.46 -24.95 -8.15
CA GLU A 364 -5.53 -25.02 -7.15
C GLU A 364 -6.36 -23.72 -7.06
N GLU A 365 -5.70 -22.56 -7.11
CA GLU A 365 -6.36 -21.25 -7.06
C GLU A 365 -7.15 -20.97 -8.35
N ILE A 366 -6.61 -21.41 -9.52
CA ILE A 366 -7.29 -21.28 -10.80
C ILE A 366 -8.55 -22.15 -10.81
N LEU A 367 -8.46 -23.39 -10.34
CA LEU A 367 -9.59 -24.30 -10.22
C LEU A 367 -10.68 -23.73 -9.30
N ALA A 368 -10.29 -23.21 -8.13
CA ALA A 368 -11.23 -22.58 -7.20
C ALA A 368 -11.95 -21.36 -7.80
N CYS A 369 -11.27 -20.60 -8.66
CA CYS A 369 -11.91 -19.51 -9.42
C CYS A 369 -12.92 -20.05 -10.43
N GLU A 370 -12.57 -21.11 -11.17
CA GLU A 370 -13.44 -21.73 -12.18
C GLU A 370 -14.71 -22.31 -11.53
N GLU A 371 -14.57 -23.03 -10.42
CA GLU A 371 -15.68 -23.53 -9.60
C GLU A 371 -16.61 -22.42 -9.08
N ALA A 372 -16.04 -21.24 -8.81
CA ALA A 372 -16.80 -20.06 -8.41
C ALA A 372 -17.42 -19.28 -9.59
N GLY A 373 -17.32 -19.75 -10.84
CA GLY A 373 -17.80 -19.04 -12.04
C GLY A 373 -16.99 -17.79 -12.35
N ILE A 374 -15.66 -17.85 -12.15
CA ILE A 374 -14.72 -16.77 -12.44
C ILE A 374 -13.76 -17.25 -13.52
N THR A 375 -13.77 -16.59 -14.67
CA THR A 375 -12.84 -16.88 -15.76
C THR A 375 -11.53 -16.15 -15.51
N VAL A 376 -10.44 -16.90 -15.34
CA VAL A 376 -9.12 -16.33 -15.04
C VAL A 376 -8.24 -16.30 -16.26
N THR A 377 -7.63 -15.16 -16.54
CA THR A 377 -6.61 -14.99 -17.57
C THR A 377 -5.29 -14.59 -16.93
N LEU A 378 -4.30 -15.49 -16.96
CA LEU A 378 -2.96 -15.23 -16.45
C LEU A 378 -1.90 -16.00 -17.25
N PRO A 379 -0.68 -15.43 -17.39
CA PRO A 379 0.39 -16.09 -18.14
C PRO A 379 0.99 -17.25 -17.35
N LYS A 380 1.14 -18.40 -18.01
CA LYS A 380 1.80 -19.56 -17.42
C LYS A 380 3.29 -19.29 -17.19
N PRO A 381 3.85 -19.59 -16.00
CA PRO A 381 5.25 -19.40 -15.75
C PRO A 381 6.10 -20.34 -16.61
N GLN A 382 7.13 -19.80 -17.24
CA GLN A 382 8.14 -20.59 -17.91
C GLN A 382 9.12 -21.09 -16.84
N THR A 383 8.99 -22.35 -16.43
CA THR A 383 9.79 -22.98 -15.38
C THR A 383 11.05 -23.65 -15.89
N SER A 384 11.21 -23.75 -17.23
CA SER A 384 12.32 -24.45 -17.88
C SER A 384 13.26 -23.48 -18.58
N GLY A 385 14.56 -23.54 -18.26
CA GLY A 385 15.64 -22.91 -19.01
C GLY A 385 15.97 -23.61 -20.33
N ALA A 386 15.17 -24.59 -20.74
CA ALA A 386 15.46 -25.44 -21.91
C ALA A 386 15.74 -24.65 -23.20
N LYS A 387 15.01 -23.52 -23.43
CA LYS A 387 15.25 -22.68 -24.62
C LYS A 387 16.60 -21.95 -24.57
N SER A 388 17.03 -21.50 -23.40
CA SER A 388 18.35 -20.84 -23.25
C SER A 388 19.52 -21.83 -23.39
N GLU A 389 19.23 -23.11 -23.20
CA GLU A 389 20.19 -24.23 -23.35
C GLU A 389 20.06 -24.93 -24.72
N GLY A 390 19.28 -24.35 -25.66
CA GLY A 390 19.08 -24.93 -26.99
C GLY A 390 18.22 -26.20 -27.03
N ARG A 391 17.49 -26.49 -25.94
CA ARG A 391 16.57 -27.65 -25.84
C ARG A 391 15.13 -27.22 -26.08
N PHE A 392 14.31 -28.18 -26.51
CA PHE A 392 12.87 -27.96 -26.68
C PHE A 392 12.17 -27.70 -25.34
N GLY A 393 11.28 -26.72 -25.29
CA GLY A 393 10.42 -26.43 -24.16
C GLY A 393 9.12 -27.25 -24.20
N LYS A 394 8.38 -27.30 -23.08
CA LYS A 394 7.11 -28.06 -23.01
C LYS A 394 6.11 -27.69 -24.10
N GLN A 395 6.07 -26.42 -24.50
CA GLN A 395 5.17 -25.91 -25.53
C GLN A 395 5.51 -26.40 -26.95
N ASP A 396 6.72 -26.90 -27.16
CA ASP A 396 7.18 -27.37 -28.46
C ASP A 396 6.74 -28.83 -28.71
N PHE A 397 6.24 -29.53 -27.69
CA PHE A 397 5.75 -30.91 -27.76
C PHE A 397 4.24 -30.91 -28.09
N ARG A 398 3.85 -31.72 -29.06
CA ARG A 398 2.47 -31.91 -29.44
C ARG A 398 1.90 -33.15 -28.72
N TYR A 399 0.82 -32.99 -28.00
CA TYR A 399 0.09 -34.10 -27.39
C TYR A 399 -0.86 -34.74 -28.42
N VAL A 400 -0.80 -36.06 -28.52
CA VAL A 400 -1.71 -36.89 -29.37
C VAL A 400 -2.60 -37.65 -28.40
N ALA A 401 -3.85 -37.23 -28.28
CA ALA A 401 -4.80 -37.77 -27.32
C ALA A 401 -5.22 -39.22 -27.61
N GLU A 402 -5.22 -39.62 -28.89
CA GLU A 402 -5.60 -40.95 -29.32
C GLU A 402 -4.64 -42.04 -28.85
N GLU A 403 -3.38 -41.70 -28.69
CA GLU A 403 -2.29 -42.60 -28.29
C GLU A 403 -1.74 -42.29 -26.90
N ASP A 404 -2.24 -41.25 -26.24
CA ASP A 404 -1.73 -40.71 -24.96
C ASP A 404 -0.22 -40.49 -24.94
N ILE A 405 0.31 -39.89 -26.03
CA ILE A 405 1.73 -39.64 -26.22
C ILE A 405 2.02 -38.17 -26.51
N TYR A 406 3.24 -37.72 -26.22
CA TYR A 406 3.76 -36.46 -26.70
C TYR A 406 4.78 -36.66 -27.80
N VAL A 407 4.67 -35.92 -28.88
CA VAL A 407 5.63 -35.91 -29.98
C VAL A 407 6.50 -34.68 -29.91
N CYS A 408 7.82 -34.84 -29.89
CA CYS A 408 8.76 -33.73 -29.88
C CYS A 408 8.90 -33.10 -31.28
N PRO A 409 9.40 -31.86 -31.44
CA PRO A 409 9.65 -31.25 -32.73
C PRO A 409 10.60 -32.02 -33.66
N ALA A 410 11.44 -32.91 -33.11
CA ALA A 410 12.31 -33.79 -33.86
C ALA A 410 11.64 -35.11 -34.32
N GLY A 411 10.33 -35.30 -34.02
CA GLY A 411 9.57 -36.49 -34.40
C GLY A 411 9.66 -37.67 -33.41
N GLU A 412 10.42 -37.53 -32.30
CA GLU A 412 10.48 -38.56 -31.29
C GLU A 412 9.26 -38.57 -30.37
N THR A 413 8.81 -39.75 -29.95
CA THR A 413 7.68 -39.96 -29.07
C THR A 413 8.07 -40.12 -27.60
N LEU A 414 7.34 -39.40 -26.71
CA LEU A 414 7.43 -39.57 -25.30
C LEU A 414 6.26 -40.33 -24.76
N ILE A 415 6.47 -41.52 -24.23
CA ILE A 415 5.46 -42.38 -23.62
C ILE A 415 5.36 -42.06 -22.13
N HIS A 416 4.15 -41.97 -21.61
CA HIS A 416 3.90 -41.81 -20.17
C HIS A 416 4.36 -43.07 -19.41
N ARG A 417 5.39 -42.97 -18.59
CA ARG A 417 5.96 -44.15 -17.89
C ARG A 417 5.39 -44.41 -16.49
N PHE A 418 4.71 -43.44 -15.91
CA PHE A 418 4.15 -43.54 -14.57
C PHE A 418 2.69 -43.13 -14.63
N GLY A 419 1.81 -44.03 -14.29
CA GLY A 419 0.42 -43.72 -14.01
C GLY A 419 0.29 -42.72 -12.86
N PRO A 420 -0.87 -42.04 -12.70
CA PRO A 420 -1.13 -41.26 -11.50
C PRO A 420 -0.87 -42.17 -10.29
N ALA A 421 -0.15 -41.65 -9.30
CA ALA A 421 -0.01 -42.36 -8.03
C ALA A 421 -1.43 -42.73 -7.56
N PRO A 422 -1.70 -43.97 -7.14
CA PRO A 422 -2.99 -44.34 -6.64
C PRO A 422 -3.31 -43.38 -5.49
N LEU A 423 -4.46 -42.71 -5.58
CA LEU A 423 -5.03 -41.98 -4.47
C LEU A 423 -5.15 -43.02 -3.35
N LEU A 424 -4.33 -42.89 -2.32
CA LEU A 424 -4.51 -43.62 -1.07
C LEU A 424 -5.85 -43.16 -0.51
N GLU A 425 -6.81 -44.10 -0.48
CA GLU A 425 -8.10 -43.98 0.19
C GLU A 425 -7.94 -43.64 1.69
#